data_387f24c543a40fe3257499e7832fc5b5
#
_entry.id   387f24c543a40fe3257499e7832fc5b5
#
_cell.length_a   1.000
_cell.length_b   1.000
_cell.length_c   1.000
_cell.angle_alpha   90.00
_cell.angle_beta   90.00
_cell.angle_gamma   90.00
#
_symmetry.space_group_name_H-M   'P 1'
#
loop_
_entity.id
_entity.type
_entity.pdbx_description
1 polymer ?
#
loop_
_entity_poly.entity_id
_entity_poly.type
_entity_poly.pdbx_seq_one_letter_code
_entity_poly.pdbx_strand_id
1 'polypeptide(L)'
;MEEITNNKNTMDKQPLVSIIVITYNSSKYVLETLESAKAQTYQNIELIISDDCSTDNTVEICRQWLEENKERFVRTKLITVEKNSGIPANCNRGVRASKGEWVKLIAGDDALKKKCINDNISIVLSNNKISILQTNVDYYNDNFKSSNFIKTSSVETNPFFTKTNNADDQYRMIIYGNKVIAPSIFIKRDVINNVGGYDEDIPLMEDL
;
A
#
# COMPACT_ATOMS: atom_id res chain seq x y z
N MET A 1 -36.36 -8.49 -20.06
CA MET A 1 -35.53 -9.71 -19.79
C MET A 1 -34.09 -9.47 -20.22
N GLU A 2 -33.51 -8.30 -19.92
CA GLU A 2 -32.14 -7.91 -20.35
C GLU A 2 -31.20 -7.45 -19.20
N GLU A 3 -31.60 -7.56 -17.94
CA GLU A 3 -30.78 -7.07 -16.81
C GLU A 3 -29.96 -8.15 -16.03
N ILE A 4 -30.03 -9.44 -16.45
CA ILE A 4 -29.38 -10.52 -15.67
C ILE A 4 -27.99 -10.92 -16.26
N THR A 5 -27.63 -10.41 -17.44
CA THR A 5 -26.39 -10.85 -18.12
C THR A 5 -25.13 -10.06 -17.77
N ASN A 6 -25.23 -8.92 -17.09
CA ASN A 6 -24.05 -8.07 -16.78
C ASN A 6 -23.30 -8.41 -15.47
N ASN A 7 -23.86 -9.25 -14.62
CA ASN A 7 -23.27 -9.53 -13.31
C ASN A 7 -22.28 -10.71 -13.29
N LYS A 8 -22.21 -11.50 -14.36
CA LYS A 8 -21.26 -12.64 -14.44
C LYS A 8 -19.85 -12.26 -14.89
N ASN A 9 -19.69 -11.15 -15.62
CA ASN A 9 -18.38 -10.75 -16.20
C ASN A 9 -17.44 -10.03 -15.21
N THR A 10 -17.90 -9.63 -14.03
CA THR A 10 -17.07 -8.90 -13.06
C THR A 10 -16.30 -9.84 -12.11
N MET A 11 -16.74 -11.09 -11.95
CA MET A 11 -16.06 -12.06 -11.06
C MET A 11 -14.81 -12.71 -11.66
N ASP A 12 -14.63 -12.68 -12.99
CA ASP A 12 -13.45 -13.27 -13.66
C ASP A 12 -12.27 -12.29 -13.81
N LYS A 13 -12.48 -11.00 -13.52
CA LYS A 13 -11.42 -9.99 -13.60
C LYS A 13 -10.56 -10.02 -12.35
N GLN A 14 -9.37 -10.56 -12.45
CA GLN A 14 -8.34 -10.45 -11.41
C GLN A 14 -7.38 -9.30 -11.77
N PRO A 15 -7.64 -8.03 -11.35
CA PRO A 15 -6.77 -6.91 -11.69
C PRO A 15 -5.38 -7.10 -11.09
N LEU A 16 -4.34 -6.69 -11.81
CA LEU A 16 -2.99 -6.68 -11.26
C LEU A 16 -2.91 -5.67 -10.12
N VAL A 17 -2.38 -6.11 -8.98
CA VAL A 17 -2.12 -5.27 -7.80
C VAL A 17 -0.62 -5.07 -7.65
N SER A 18 -0.20 -3.82 -7.51
CA SER A 18 1.17 -3.47 -7.15
C SER A 18 1.28 -3.32 -5.64
N ILE A 19 1.99 -4.23 -4.98
CA ILE A 19 2.50 -3.98 -3.64
C ILE A 19 3.80 -3.21 -3.80
N ILE A 20 3.85 -2.01 -3.24
CA ILE A 20 5.03 -1.13 -3.26
C ILE A 20 5.54 -1.04 -1.82
N VAL A 21 6.78 -1.47 -1.60
CA VAL A 21 7.47 -1.37 -0.32
C VAL A 21 8.52 -0.28 -0.45
N ILE A 22 8.34 0.82 0.28
CA ILE A 22 9.36 1.88 0.38
C ILE A 22 10.29 1.58 1.56
N THR A 23 11.59 1.73 1.37
CA THR A 23 12.58 1.45 2.40
C THR A 23 13.60 2.56 2.54
N TYR A 24 14.05 2.77 3.79
CA TYR A 24 15.24 3.53 4.15
C TYR A 24 15.73 3.05 5.52
N ASN A 25 16.91 2.39 5.57
CA ASN A 25 17.49 1.81 6.79
C ASN A 25 16.50 0.91 7.55
N SER A 26 15.85 -0.01 6.82
CA SER A 26 14.78 -0.87 7.32
C SER A 26 15.25 -2.31 7.60
N SER A 27 16.56 -2.56 7.69
CA SER A 27 17.15 -3.92 7.78
C SER A 27 16.58 -4.75 8.93
N LYS A 28 16.12 -4.11 10.01
CA LYS A 28 15.53 -4.77 11.17
C LYS A 28 14.18 -5.42 10.86
N TYR A 29 13.36 -4.82 9.99
CA TYR A 29 11.95 -5.19 9.81
C TYR A 29 11.59 -5.63 8.39
N VAL A 30 12.35 -5.22 7.38
CA VAL A 30 12.01 -5.40 5.97
C VAL A 30 11.71 -6.85 5.60
N LEU A 31 12.35 -7.81 6.26
CA LEU A 31 12.09 -9.23 6.02
C LEU A 31 10.66 -9.63 6.41
N GLU A 32 10.15 -9.14 7.56
CA GLU A 32 8.76 -9.40 7.97
C GLU A 32 7.78 -8.74 6.98
N THR A 33 8.07 -7.54 6.48
CA THR A 33 7.29 -6.85 5.45
C THR A 33 7.21 -7.69 4.17
N LEU A 34 8.34 -8.17 3.67
CA LEU A 34 8.42 -8.97 2.44
C LEU A 34 7.71 -10.32 2.58
N GLU A 35 7.88 -11.01 3.72
CA GLU A 35 7.17 -12.25 4.01
C GLU A 35 5.65 -12.02 4.07
N SER A 36 5.19 -10.88 4.57
CA SER A 36 3.77 -10.53 4.58
C SER A 36 3.19 -10.31 3.18
N ALA A 37 3.98 -9.73 2.28
CA ALA A 37 3.62 -9.58 0.86
C ALA A 37 3.57 -10.95 0.14
N LYS A 38 4.55 -11.83 0.41
CA LYS A 38 4.57 -13.20 -0.11
C LYS A 38 3.37 -14.01 0.34
N ALA A 39 2.95 -13.84 1.59
CA ALA A 39 1.87 -14.60 2.24
C ALA A 39 0.46 -14.20 1.76
N GLN A 40 0.30 -13.19 0.90
CA GLN A 40 -1.01 -12.77 0.40
C GLN A 40 -1.71 -13.91 -0.34
N THR A 41 -3.02 -14.09 -0.08
CA THR A 41 -3.84 -15.11 -0.75
C THR A 41 -4.18 -14.76 -2.19
N TYR A 42 -4.23 -13.48 -2.52
CA TYR A 42 -4.40 -13.00 -3.90
C TYR A 42 -3.15 -13.30 -4.73
N GLN A 43 -3.33 -13.77 -5.98
CA GLN A 43 -2.21 -14.27 -6.78
C GLN A 43 -1.67 -13.24 -7.77
N ASN A 44 -2.51 -12.40 -8.37
CA ASN A 44 -2.09 -11.48 -9.42
C ASN A 44 -1.45 -10.21 -8.85
N ILE A 45 -0.24 -10.38 -8.27
CA ILE A 45 0.52 -9.34 -7.56
C ILE A 45 1.88 -9.15 -8.24
N GLU A 46 2.26 -7.89 -8.45
CA GLU A 46 3.66 -7.51 -8.61
C GLU A 46 4.21 -6.89 -7.32
N LEU A 47 5.49 -7.09 -7.05
CA LEU A 47 6.19 -6.52 -5.91
C LEU A 47 7.26 -5.54 -6.37
N ILE A 48 7.14 -4.29 -5.95
CA ILE A 48 8.12 -3.24 -6.19
C ILE A 48 8.73 -2.85 -4.84
N ILE A 49 10.05 -2.91 -4.74
CA ILE A 49 10.78 -2.39 -3.59
C ILE A 49 11.51 -1.14 -4.06
N SER A 50 11.28 -0.01 -3.39
CA SER A 50 11.95 1.27 -3.68
C SER A 50 12.75 1.70 -2.47
N ASP A 51 14.07 1.64 -2.58
CA ASP A 51 15.00 1.99 -1.51
C ASP A 51 15.58 3.39 -1.74
N ASP A 52 15.53 4.21 -0.69
CA ASP A 52 15.95 5.61 -0.73
C ASP A 52 17.38 5.81 -0.19
N CYS A 53 18.32 5.05 -0.75
CA CYS A 53 19.76 5.10 -0.37
C CYS A 53 20.02 4.61 1.05
N SER A 54 19.52 3.42 1.41
CA SER A 54 19.86 2.79 2.69
C SER A 54 21.38 2.59 2.84
N THR A 55 21.86 2.85 4.04
CA THR A 55 23.28 2.69 4.42
C THR A 55 23.53 1.43 5.27
N ASP A 56 22.43 0.77 5.68
CA ASP A 56 22.46 -0.53 6.38
C ASP A 56 22.29 -1.70 5.39
N ASN A 57 22.02 -2.90 5.88
CA ASN A 57 21.89 -4.11 5.07
C ASN A 57 20.53 -4.24 4.34
N THR A 58 19.67 -3.21 4.35
CA THR A 58 18.30 -3.29 3.77
C THR A 58 18.33 -3.77 2.32
N VAL A 59 19.13 -3.13 1.47
CA VAL A 59 19.19 -3.44 0.02
C VAL A 59 19.66 -4.87 -0.21
N GLU A 60 20.65 -5.35 0.55
CA GLU A 60 21.18 -6.70 0.39
C GLU A 60 20.14 -7.74 0.83
N ILE A 61 19.45 -7.52 1.95
CA ILE A 61 18.35 -8.38 2.41
C ILE A 61 17.24 -8.45 1.33
N CYS A 62 16.83 -7.31 0.78
CA CYS A 62 15.82 -7.27 -0.27
C CYS A 62 16.26 -8.02 -1.54
N ARG A 63 17.52 -7.85 -1.97
CA ARG A 63 18.06 -8.51 -3.15
C ARG A 63 18.08 -10.03 -2.97
N GLN A 64 18.65 -10.51 -1.89
CA GLN A 64 18.72 -11.95 -1.59
C GLN A 64 17.32 -12.55 -1.50
N TRP A 65 16.42 -11.90 -0.76
CA TRP A 65 15.05 -12.38 -0.61
C TRP A 65 14.30 -12.46 -1.95
N LEU A 66 14.48 -11.46 -2.83
CA LEU A 66 13.86 -11.47 -4.17
C LEU A 66 14.37 -12.62 -5.03
N GLU A 67 15.68 -12.93 -5.01
CA GLU A 67 16.23 -14.08 -5.75
C GLU A 67 15.54 -15.39 -5.37
N GLU A 68 15.24 -15.58 -4.09
CA GLU A 68 14.62 -16.79 -3.56
C GLU A 68 13.10 -16.85 -3.76
N ASN A 69 12.43 -15.69 -3.93
CA ASN A 69 10.97 -15.59 -3.84
C ASN A 69 10.28 -14.95 -5.05
N LYS A 70 11.02 -14.52 -6.08
CA LYS A 70 10.46 -13.81 -7.25
C LYS A 70 9.35 -14.57 -7.96
N GLU A 71 9.41 -15.89 -8.02
CA GLU A 71 8.42 -16.76 -8.70
C GLU A 71 7.01 -16.67 -8.07
N ARG A 72 6.89 -16.14 -6.84
CA ARG A 72 5.60 -15.89 -6.19
C ARG A 72 4.82 -14.76 -6.87
N PHE A 73 5.50 -13.85 -7.55
CA PHE A 73 4.94 -12.61 -8.09
C PHE A 73 4.93 -12.65 -9.62
N VAL A 74 3.94 -12.00 -10.22
CA VAL A 74 3.89 -11.82 -11.69
C VAL A 74 5.11 -11.06 -12.18
N ARG A 75 5.63 -10.15 -11.35
CA ARG A 75 6.81 -9.35 -11.60
C ARG A 75 7.39 -8.85 -10.29
N THR A 76 8.70 -8.71 -10.23
CA THR A 76 9.40 -8.05 -9.12
C THR A 76 10.32 -6.96 -9.64
N LYS A 77 10.56 -5.93 -8.83
CA LYS A 77 11.55 -4.89 -9.11
C LYS A 77 12.14 -4.34 -7.81
N LEU A 78 13.47 -4.26 -7.73
CA LEU A 78 14.20 -3.51 -6.70
C LEU A 78 14.77 -2.25 -7.36
N ILE A 79 14.51 -1.10 -6.77
CA ILE A 79 14.99 0.22 -7.20
C ILE A 79 15.84 0.78 -6.07
N THR A 80 17.03 1.22 -6.40
CA THR A 80 17.94 1.90 -5.47
C THR A 80 18.39 3.23 -6.07
N VAL A 81 18.73 4.19 -5.24
CA VAL A 81 19.21 5.51 -5.65
C VAL A 81 20.51 5.85 -4.90
N GLU A 82 21.29 6.78 -5.44
CA GLU A 82 22.58 7.18 -4.87
C GLU A 82 22.46 8.22 -3.74
N LYS A 83 21.28 8.86 -3.62
CA LYS A 83 21.03 9.89 -2.63
C LYS A 83 19.61 9.75 -2.09
N ASN A 84 19.46 9.88 -0.77
CA ASN A 84 18.16 9.97 -0.12
C ASN A 84 17.43 11.22 -0.61
N SER A 85 16.19 11.06 -1.06
CA SER A 85 15.33 12.08 -1.64
C SER A 85 14.01 12.27 -0.89
N GLY A 86 13.83 11.54 0.21
CA GLY A 86 12.65 11.64 1.07
C GLY A 86 11.51 10.69 0.69
N ILE A 87 10.58 10.56 1.61
CA ILE A 87 9.46 9.60 1.51
C ILE A 87 8.61 9.84 0.26
N PRO A 88 8.15 11.08 -0.08
CA PRO A 88 7.33 11.31 -1.26
C PRO A 88 8.02 10.92 -2.57
N ALA A 89 9.30 11.25 -2.71
CA ALA A 89 10.09 10.89 -3.89
C ALA A 89 10.26 9.36 -4.01
N ASN A 90 10.44 8.68 -2.86
CA ASN A 90 10.51 7.23 -2.80
C ASN A 90 9.17 6.58 -3.20
N CYS A 91 8.05 7.07 -2.69
CA CYS A 91 6.70 6.66 -3.08
C CYS A 91 6.48 6.83 -4.59
N ASN A 92 6.78 8.02 -5.13
CA ASN A 92 6.65 8.32 -6.55
C ASN A 92 7.48 7.40 -7.44
N ARG A 93 8.70 7.04 -7.04
CA ARG A 93 9.53 6.06 -7.77
C ARG A 93 8.86 4.69 -7.83
N GLY A 94 8.33 4.24 -6.69
CA GLY A 94 7.59 2.98 -6.62
C GLY A 94 6.36 2.99 -7.52
N VAL A 95 5.54 4.05 -7.47
CA VAL A 95 4.34 4.21 -8.29
C VAL A 95 4.69 4.29 -9.78
N ARG A 96 5.68 5.08 -10.17
CA ARG A 96 6.14 5.17 -11.58
C ARG A 96 6.64 3.82 -12.13
N ALA A 97 7.20 2.98 -11.28
CA ALA A 97 7.68 1.66 -11.67
C ALA A 97 6.58 0.60 -11.73
N SER A 98 5.45 0.84 -11.11
CA SER A 98 4.33 -0.10 -11.00
C SER A 98 3.51 -0.18 -12.29
N LYS A 99 2.83 -1.33 -12.49
CA LYS A 99 1.95 -1.61 -13.63
C LYS A 99 0.54 -2.04 -13.20
N GLY A 100 0.34 -2.28 -11.91
CA GLY A 100 -0.95 -2.68 -11.37
C GLY A 100 -2.04 -1.65 -11.60
N GLU A 101 -3.28 -2.10 -11.73
CA GLU A 101 -4.45 -1.24 -11.73
C GLU A 101 -4.64 -0.60 -10.34
N TRP A 102 -4.32 -1.37 -9.31
CA TRP A 102 -4.42 -0.97 -7.91
C TRP A 102 -3.05 -0.97 -7.25
N VAL A 103 -2.87 -0.07 -6.31
CA VAL A 103 -1.64 0.11 -5.54
C VAL A 103 -1.92 -0.08 -4.06
N LYS A 104 -1.07 -0.89 -3.43
CA LYS A 104 -0.90 -1.00 -1.99
C LYS A 104 0.52 -0.58 -1.64
N LEU A 105 0.67 0.62 -1.08
CA LEU A 105 1.95 1.16 -0.65
C LEU A 105 2.10 0.95 0.86
N ILE A 106 3.25 0.45 1.28
CA ILE A 106 3.62 0.21 2.68
C ILE A 106 5.09 0.55 2.90
N ALA A 107 5.45 0.90 4.13
CA ALA A 107 6.84 1.09 4.52
C ALA A 107 7.53 -0.26 4.84
N GLY A 108 8.86 -0.26 4.89
CA GLY A 108 9.68 -1.46 5.16
C GLY A 108 9.60 -1.99 6.59
N ASP A 109 8.75 -1.41 7.43
CA ASP A 109 8.45 -1.80 8.79
C ASP A 109 6.95 -2.08 9.02
N ASP A 110 6.16 -2.09 7.94
CA ASP A 110 4.74 -2.48 7.95
C ASP A 110 4.55 -3.94 7.52
N ALA A 111 3.41 -4.54 7.88
CA ALA A 111 3.03 -5.86 7.40
C ALA A 111 1.56 -5.94 6.98
N LEU A 112 1.29 -6.73 5.95
CA LEU A 112 -0.05 -6.99 5.45
C LEU A 112 -0.65 -8.24 6.09
N LYS A 113 -1.90 -8.16 6.55
CA LYS A 113 -2.65 -9.36 6.93
C LYS A 113 -2.83 -10.26 5.71
N LYS A 114 -2.75 -11.57 5.90
CA LYS A 114 -2.72 -12.59 4.83
C LYS A 114 -3.80 -12.43 3.75
N LYS A 115 -4.98 -11.92 4.10
CA LYS A 115 -6.10 -11.72 3.17
C LYS A 115 -6.25 -10.26 2.70
N CYS A 116 -5.36 -9.35 3.10
CA CYS A 116 -5.51 -7.91 2.88
C CYS A 116 -5.83 -7.57 1.41
N ILE A 117 -5.02 -8.05 0.48
CA ILE A 117 -5.24 -7.75 -0.95
C ILE A 117 -6.51 -8.43 -1.47
N ASN A 118 -6.76 -9.67 -1.08
CA ASN A 118 -7.97 -10.38 -1.51
C ASN A 118 -9.26 -9.69 -1.05
N ASP A 119 -9.30 -9.26 0.21
CA ASP A 119 -10.47 -8.59 0.79
C ASP A 119 -10.67 -7.21 0.16
N ASN A 120 -9.59 -6.44 -0.04
CA ASN A 120 -9.64 -5.15 -0.73
C ASN A 120 -10.16 -5.30 -2.16
N ILE A 121 -9.66 -6.25 -2.94
CA ILE A 121 -10.12 -6.52 -4.31
C ILE A 121 -11.60 -6.93 -4.32
N SER A 122 -12.04 -7.76 -3.39
CA SER A 122 -13.44 -8.17 -3.31
C SER A 122 -14.38 -6.96 -3.11
N ILE A 123 -13.98 -6.00 -2.27
CA ILE A 123 -14.75 -4.78 -2.01
C ILE A 123 -14.78 -3.89 -3.27
N VAL A 124 -13.63 -3.59 -3.88
CA VAL A 124 -13.59 -2.67 -5.02
C VAL A 124 -14.23 -3.24 -6.29
N LEU A 125 -14.25 -4.56 -6.45
CA LEU A 125 -14.97 -5.22 -7.54
C LEU A 125 -16.49 -5.25 -7.30
N SER A 126 -16.95 -5.25 -6.05
CA SER A 126 -18.40 -5.16 -5.74
C SER A 126 -18.99 -3.78 -6.01
N ASN A 127 -18.16 -2.73 -6.07
CA ASN A 127 -18.58 -1.37 -6.35
C ASN A 127 -17.53 -0.64 -7.20
N ASN A 128 -17.78 -0.54 -8.50
CA ASN A 128 -16.89 0.07 -9.49
C ASN A 128 -16.68 1.59 -9.33
N LYS A 129 -17.44 2.25 -8.45
CA LYS A 129 -17.27 3.67 -8.11
C LYS A 129 -16.14 3.90 -7.11
N ILE A 130 -15.69 2.86 -6.43
CA ILE A 130 -14.57 2.97 -5.48
C ILE A 130 -13.29 3.17 -6.25
N SER A 131 -12.55 4.21 -5.92
CA SER A 131 -11.21 4.49 -6.43
C SER A 131 -10.15 4.53 -5.34
N ILE A 132 -10.57 4.75 -4.10
CA ILE A 132 -9.75 4.73 -2.88
C ILE A 132 -10.51 3.94 -1.83
N LEU A 133 -9.84 3.02 -1.17
CA LEU A 133 -10.35 2.25 -0.05
C LEU A 133 -9.39 2.40 1.13
N GLN A 134 -9.91 2.67 2.30
CA GLN A 134 -9.15 2.66 3.55
C GLN A 134 -9.62 1.50 4.43
N THR A 135 -8.68 0.86 5.12
CA THR A 135 -8.92 -0.28 6.01
C THR A 135 -8.47 0.02 7.43
N ASN A 136 -8.84 -0.82 8.39
CA ASN A 136 -8.30 -0.76 9.73
C ASN A 136 -6.82 -1.15 9.76
N VAL A 137 -6.09 -0.62 10.75
CA VAL A 137 -4.68 -0.92 11.01
C VAL A 137 -4.52 -1.42 12.43
N ASP A 138 -3.77 -2.50 12.60
CA ASP A 138 -3.32 -2.98 13.90
C ASP A 138 -1.94 -2.41 14.23
N TYR A 139 -1.79 -1.91 15.46
CA TYR A 139 -0.53 -1.39 15.96
C TYR A 139 0.15 -2.43 16.86
N TYR A 140 1.44 -2.58 16.65
CA TYR A 140 2.30 -3.49 17.39
C TYR A 140 3.49 -2.74 17.99
N ASN A 141 4.05 -3.26 19.08
CA ASN A 141 5.31 -2.79 19.63
C ASN A 141 6.43 -3.71 19.15
N ASP A 142 7.38 -3.18 18.39
CA ASP A 142 8.56 -3.85 17.83
C ASP A 142 8.27 -4.80 16.66
N ASN A 143 7.62 -5.94 16.84
CA ASN A 143 7.34 -6.92 15.78
C ASN A 143 5.87 -7.38 15.79
N PHE A 144 5.44 -8.08 14.73
CA PHE A 144 4.04 -8.46 14.52
C PHE A 144 3.58 -9.71 15.29
N LYS A 145 4.26 -10.08 16.39
CA LYS A 145 3.82 -11.16 17.29
C LYS A 145 2.59 -10.72 18.10
N SER A 146 1.67 -11.65 18.31
CA SER A 146 0.44 -11.36 19.09
C SER A 146 0.71 -10.78 20.49
N SER A 147 1.83 -11.14 21.12
CA SER A 147 2.24 -10.59 22.41
C SER A 147 2.55 -9.08 22.37
N ASN A 148 2.84 -8.55 21.19
CA ASN A 148 3.23 -7.15 20.97
C ASN A 148 2.07 -6.30 20.40
N PHE A 149 0.88 -6.87 20.26
CA PHE A 149 -0.31 -6.15 19.82
C PHE A 149 -0.68 -5.06 20.84
N ILE A 150 -0.94 -3.84 20.33
CA ILE A 150 -1.31 -2.68 21.16
C ILE A 150 -2.81 -2.39 21.00
N LYS A 151 -3.23 -2.12 19.78
CA LYS A 151 -4.62 -1.74 19.47
C LYS A 151 -4.90 -1.84 17.97
N THR A 152 -6.18 -1.81 17.61
CA THR A 152 -6.64 -1.60 16.24
C THR A 152 -7.15 -0.17 16.09
N SER A 153 -6.75 0.56 15.04
CA SER A 153 -7.46 1.77 14.63
C SER A 153 -8.75 1.35 13.92
N SER A 154 -9.88 1.93 14.33
CA SER A 154 -11.16 1.67 13.68
C SER A 154 -11.56 2.82 12.77
N VAL A 155 -11.87 2.51 11.52
CA VAL A 155 -12.47 3.45 10.57
C VAL A 155 -13.82 3.94 11.10
N GLU A 156 -14.57 3.09 11.79
CA GLU A 156 -15.89 3.41 12.37
C GLU A 156 -15.82 4.50 13.44
N THR A 157 -14.71 4.60 14.17
CA THR A 157 -14.50 5.63 15.20
C THR A 157 -13.71 6.84 14.68
N ASN A 158 -13.23 6.81 13.45
CA ASN A 158 -12.49 7.91 12.86
C ASN A 158 -13.46 9.01 12.40
N PRO A 159 -13.36 10.25 12.95
CA PRO A 159 -14.24 11.35 12.58
C PRO A 159 -14.26 11.69 11.09
N PHE A 160 -13.16 11.44 10.38
CA PHE A 160 -13.05 11.64 8.94
C PHE A 160 -14.11 10.85 8.15
N PHE A 161 -14.44 9.63 8.59
CA PHE A 161 -15.45 8.78 7.94
C PHE A 161 -16.84 8.89 8.55
N THR A 162 -16.93 9.25 9.84
CA THR A 162 -18.20 9.23 10.57
C THR A 162 -18.88 10.59 10.62
N LYS A 163 -18.14 11.69 10.47
CA LYS A 163 -18.66 13.06 10.60
C LYS A 163 -18.65 13.87 9.31
N THR A 164 -18.01 13.38 8.25
CA THR A 164 -17.89 14.10 6.99
C THR A 164 -18.69 13.39 5.90
N ASN A 165 -19.63 14.12 5.29
CA ASN A 165 -20.49 13.60 4.23
C ASN A 165 -20.18 14.18 2.85
N ASN A 166 -19.23 15.12 2.75
CA ASN A 166 -18.85 15.78 1.50
C ASN A 166 -17.33 16.02 1.42
N ALA A 167 -16.85 16.29 0.21
CA ALA A 167 -15.43 16.45 -0.07
C ALA A 167 -14.81 17.66 0.64
N ASP A 168 -15.54 18.76 0.79
CA ASP A 168 -15.04 19.99 1.43
C ASP A 168 -14.74 19.77 2.93
N ASP A 169 -15.64 19.05 3.62
CA ASP A 169 -15.44 18.70 5.02
C ASP A 169 -14.28 17.73 5.19
N GLN A 170 -14.16 16.74 4.29
CA GLN A 170 -13.03 15.81 4.28
C GLN A 170 -11.69 16.54 4.07
N TYR A 171 -11.64 17.45 3.10
CA TYR A 171 -10.47 18.28 2.82
C TYR A 171 -10.05 19.12 4.05
N ARG A 172 -11.00 19.81 4.68
CA ARG A 172 -10.75 20.57 5.90
C ARG A 172 -10.21 19.71 7.03
N MET A 173 -10.76 18.50 7.23
CA MET A 173 -10.29 17.59 8.27
C MET A 173 -8.88 17.09 8.02
N ILE A 174 -8.48 16.87 6.77
CA ILE A 174 -7.09 16.49 6.43
C ILE A 174 -6.14 17.64 6.77
N ILE A 175 -6.50 18.90 6.41
CA ILE A 175 -5.66 20.07 6.71
C ILE A 175 -5.50 20.30 8.21
N TYR A 176 -6.58 20.15 9.00
CA TYR A 176 -6.53 20.40 10.44
C TYR A 176 -5.92 19.25 11.26
N GLY A 177 -5.71 18.11 10.67
CA GLY A 177 -5.08 16.99 11.34
C GLY A 177 -5.34 15.70 10.59
N ASN A 178 -4.34 15.21 9.88
CA ASN A 178 -4.41 13.99 9.10
C ASN A 178 -4.94 12.82 9.95
N LYS A 179 -6.01 12.20 9.48
CA LYS A 179 -6.64 11.01 10.06
C LYS A 179 -6.51 9.77 9.16
N VAL A 180 -5.85 9.94 8.03
CA VAL A 180 -5.54 8.86 7.10
C VAL A 180 -4.25 8.19 7.56
N ILE A 181 -4.25 6.88 7.62
CA ILE A 181 -3.08 6.07 8.02
C ILE A 181 -2.53 5.45 6.75
N ALA A 182 -1.32 5.84 6.33
CA ALA A 182 -0.71 5.48 5.04
C ALA A 182 -0.83 3.98 4.71
N PRO A 183 -0.40 3.03 5.56
CA PRO A 183 -0.50 1.60 5.23
C PRO A 183 -1.94 1.08 5.14
N SER A 184 -2.96 1.87 5.51
CA SER A 184 -4.37 1.47 5.37
C SER A 184 -4.91 1.65 3.94
N ILE A 185 -4.27 2.47 3.12
CA ILE A 185 -4.78 2.89 1.81
C ILE A 185 -4.59 1.80 0.75
N PHE A 186 -5.64 1.61 -0.05
CA PHE A 186 -5.64 0.83 -1.29
C PHE A 186 -6.28 1.70 -2.38
N ILE A 187 -5.54 2.05 -3.42
CA ILE A 187 -5.90 3.12 -4.33
C ILE A 187 -5.68 2.72 -5.80
N LYS A 188 -6.54 3.18 -6.70
CA LYS A 188 -6.28 3.05 -8.15
C LYS A 188 -5.05 3.86 -8.52
N ARG A 189 -4.12 3.23 -9.26
CA ARG A 189 -2.91 3.90 -9.74
C ARG A 189 -3.20 5.17 -10.54
N ASP A 190 -4.26 5.15 -11.34
CA ASP A 190 -4.65 6.31 -12.14
C ASP A 190 -5.06 7.52 -11.30
N VAL A 191 -5.60 7.31 -10.08
CA VAL A 191 -5.90 8.41 -9.15
C VAL A 191 -4.62 9.11 -8.74
N ILE A 192 -3.58 8.35 -8.36
CA ILE A 192 -2.28 8.91 -7.99
C ILE A 192 -1.67 9.68 -9.17
N ASN A 193 -1.73 9.10 -10.37
CA ASN A 193 -1.18 9.74 -11.56
C ASN A 193 -1.92 11.04 -11.94
N ASN A 194 -3.25 11.06 -11.79
CA ASN A 194 -4.07 12.22 -12.14
C ASN A 194 -3.86 13.42 -11.23
N VAL A 195 -3.48 13.19 -9.96
CA VAL A 195 -3.14 14.28 -9.02
C VAL A 195 -1.66 14.66 -9.09
N GLY A 196 -0.85 14.01 -9.93
CA GLY A 196 0.56 14.31 -10.11
C GLY A 196 1.51 13.54 -9.17
N GLY A 197 0.98 12.63 -8.34
CA GLY A 197 1.75 11.88 -7.35
C GLY A 197 1.82 12.58 -5.99
N TYR A 198 2.81 12.20 -5.20
CA TYR A 198 3.13 12.81 -3.90
C TYR A 198 3.96 14.07 -4.12
N ASP A 199 3.73 15.10 -3.32
CA ASP A 199 4.47 16.36 -3.40
C ASP A 199 5.89 16.18 -2.83
N GLU A 200 6.89 16.23 -3.71
CA GLU A 200 8.29 16.03 -3.34
C GLU A 200 8.92 17.25 -2.63
N ASP A 201 8.24 18.40 -2.63
CA ASP A 201 8.66 19.58 -1.88
C ASP A 201 8.31 19.50 -0.37
N ILE A 202 7.54 18.45 0.03
CA ILE A 202 7.18 18.19 1.43
C ILE A 202 7.84 16.86 1.86
N PRO A 203 9.15 16.84 2.13
CA PRO A 203 9.96 15.61 2.16
C PRO A 203 9.66 14.64 3.32
N LEU A 204 8.90 15.04 4.33
CA LEU A 204 8.60 14.23 5.53
C LEU A 204 7.12 13.84 5.66
N MET A 205 6.27 14.17 4.69
CA MET A 205 4.82 14.01 4.80
C MET A 205 4.23 13.40 3.53
N GLU A 206 4.21 12.08 3.45
CA GLU A 206 3.53 11.35 2.38
C GLU A 206 2.01 11.32 2.56
N ASP A 207 1.51 11.65 3.74
CA ASP A 207 0.11 11.54 4.13
C ASP A 207 -0.71 12.83 3.90
N LEU A 208 -0.13 13.86 3.31
CA LEU A 208 -0.80 15.15 3.07
C LEU A 208 -1.13 15.37 1.62
#